data_762a53a2cc88aae15ca9876ea881ab50
#
_entry.id   762a53a2cc88aae15ca9876ea881ab50
#
_cell.length_a   1.000
_cell.length_b   1.000
_cell.length_c   1.000
_cell.angle_alpha   90.00
_cell.angle_beta   90.00
_cell.angle_gamma   90.00
#
_symmetry.space_group_name_H-M   'P 1'
#
loop_
_entity.id
_entity.type
_entity.pdbx_description
1 polymer ?
#
loop_
_entity_poly.entity_id
_entity_poly.type
_entity_poly.pdbx_seq_one_letter_code
_entity_poly.pdbx_strand_id
1 'polypeptide(L)'
;MVNFTFHDYGFDSGSSGIPQSKLGQDQGNSNIIDKTRQERQENQIEEQSVVFDVAIIGAGFSGLSAAVLLGRYLRPTVIFDGGNTRNSTSRHLHGYLGFENSSPQEFIQKAWSDVLQYDSIKVVKEKVIKIERDANNSNYFFLLTTESGKVVTTAKYLIIATGIEDSKPNIENFDMFDGNGAWHCPHCDGFQTTNRKLAILTYGKNTISYAKEFLGWTIDITVFIQGNYQLTDKDRNDAKTLGIRIVENDDIIKISGAKNGHIEKIICQDGKSYDADVIFYYLGYTVQNQLAKQLGCELDEEGFVKVSSSQQTTVRNVYAVGDLDTDRHYIVFAAASGAVAAISIYEQLLKDAIKNAIEKI
;
A
#
# COMPACT_ATOMS: atom_id res chain seq x y z
N MET A 1 44.35 -11.50 -14.92
CA MET A 1 44.26 -11.92 -13.52
C MET A 1 43.93 -10.68 -12.70
N VAL A 2 42.69 -10.54 -12.25
CA VAL A 2 42.30 -9.46 -11.36
C VAL A 2 42.26 -10.07 -9.97
N ASN A 3 43.21 -9.66 -9.12
CA ASN A 3 43.28 -10.11 -7.74
C ASN A 3 42.22 -9.41 -6.91
N PHE A 4 41.24 -10.17 -6.42
CA PHE A 4 40.35 -9.73 -5.33
C PHE A 4 40.99 -10.11 -4.02
N THR A 5 41.48 -9.14 -3.26
CA THR A 5 41.88 -9.33 -1.86
C THR A 5 40.64 -9.11 -0.97
N PHE A 6 40.20 -10.18 -0.33
CA PHE A 6 39.25 -10.09 0.77
C PHE A 6 39.97 -9.59 2.01
N HIS A 7 39.55 -8.48 2.58
CA HIS A 7 39.97 -8.08 3.93
C HIS A 7 39.04 -8.79 4.94
N ASP A 8 39.72 -9.62 5.77
CA ASP A 8 39.14 -10.25 6.95
C ASP A 8 38.70 -9.17 7.94
N TYR A 9 37.41 -9.08 8.23
CA TYR A 9 36.90 -8.34 9.40
C TYR A 9 36.88 -9.27 10.60
N GLY A 10 37.93 -9.16 11.45
CA GLY A 10 37.92 -9.75 12.78
C GLY A 10 36.88 -9.08 13.68
N PHE A 11 35.99 -9.87 14.27
CA PHE A 11 35.15 -9.43 15.37
C PHE A 11 35.97 -9.41 16.66
N ASP A 12 36.28 -8.22 17.17
CA ASP A 12 36.79 -8.03 18.49
C ASP A 12 35.65 -7.76 19.48
N SER A 13 35.51 -8.64 20.45
CA SER A 13 34.50 -8.55 21.52
C SER A 13 35.03 -7.61 22.61
N GLY A 14 34.87 -6.31 22.40
CA GLY A 14 35.17 -5.28 23.41
C GLY A 14 33.91 -4.69 24.02
N SER A 15 33.63 -5.04 25.27
CA SER A 15 32.63 -4.40 26.11
C SER A 15 32.99 -2.94 26.37
N SER A 16 32.17 -1.99 25.86
CA SER A 16 32.22 -0.61 26.35
C SER A 16 30.82 -0.04 26.49
N GLY A 17 30.52 0.33 27.74
CA GLY A 17 29.23 0.89 28.15
C GLY A 17 28.91 2.21 27.45
N ILE A 18 27.65 2.35 27.10
CA ILE A 18 27.05 3.58 26.55
C ILE A 18 26.87 4.57 27.71
N PRO A 19 27.42 5.79 27.66
CA PRO A 19 27.07 6.82 28.64
C PRO A 19 25.66 7.34 28.39
N GLN A 20 24.78 7.17 29.35
CA GLN A 20 23.53 7.93 29.41
C GLN A 20 23.84 9.39 29.75
N SER A 21 23.80 10.30 28.77
CA SER A 21 23.52 11.72 29.07
C SER A 21 23.14 12.51 27.81
N LYS A 22 22.03 13.21 27.92
CA LYS A 22 21.53 14.30 27.07
C LYS A 22 20.69 13.90 25.82
N LEU A 23 19.48 13.44 26.08
CA LEU A 23 18.32 13.75 25.23
C LEU A 23 17.87 15.18 25.61
N GLY A 24 18.38 16.17 24.93
CA GLY A 24 17.99 17.59 25.01
C GLY A 24 17.58 18.06 23.63
N GLN A 25 16.29 18.28 23.48
CA GLN A 25 15.61 19.26 22.62
C GLN A 25 16.37 19.68 21.35
N ASP A 26 16.06 19.02 20.22
CA ASP A 26 16.26 19.58 18.89
C ASP A 26 15.17 19.09 17.91
N GLN A 27 13.89 19.27 18.27
CA GLN A 27 12.74 18.98 17.42
C GLN A 27 12.48 20.08 16.37
N GLY A 28 13.17 21.20 16.44
CA GLY A 28 12.95 22.33 15.53
C GLY A 28 13.81 22.31 14.25
N ASN A 29 14.96 21.62 14.28
CA ASN A 29 15.92 21.69 13.16
C ASN A 29 15.77 20.56 12.12
N SER A 30 15.26 19.38 12.51
CA SER A 30 15.09 18.26 11.57
C SER A 30 14.04 18.56 10.48
N ASN A 31 12.92 19.19 10.85
CA ASN A 31 11.85 19.51 9.89
C ASN A 31 12.26 20.58 8.85
N ILE A 32 13.18 21.48 9.19
CA ILE A 32 13.67 22.51 8.27
C ILE A 32 14.70 21.91 7.31
N ILE A 33 15.58 21.04 7.81
CA ILE A 33 16.59 20.38 6.97
C ILE A 33 15.92 19.42 5.98
N ASP A 34 14.90 18.67 6.42
CA ASP A 34 14.16 17.74 5.56
C ASP A 34 13.34 18.49 4.49
N LYS A 35 12.66 19.58 4.82
CA LYS A 35 11.99 20.44 3.83
C LYS A 35 12.95 21.01 2.81
N THR A 36 14.07 21.57 3.26
CA THR A 36 15.06 22.20 2.36
C THR A 36 15.74 21.16 1.46
N ARG A 37 15.89 19.92 1.92
CA ARG A 37 16.45 18.81 1.13
C ARG A 37 15.44 18.29 0.11
N GLN A 38 14.15 18.19 0.48
CA GLN A 38 13.05 17.88 -0.44
C GLN A 38 12.91 18.94 -1.53
N GLU A 39 12.86 20.22 -1.18
CA GLU A 39 12.77 21.33 -2.13
C GLU A 39 13.96 21.39 -3.10
N ARG A 40 15.19 21.05 -2.64
CA ARG A 40 16.36 20.96 -3.52
C ARG A 40 16.29 19.79 -4.49
N GLN A 41 15.68 18.66 -4.09
CA GLN A 41 15.50 17.51 -4.98
C GLN A 41 14.37 17.73 -5.99
N GLU A 42 13.31 18.44 -5.62
CA GLU A 42 12.20 18.82 -6.51
C GLU A 42 12.65 19.81 -7.61
N ASN A 43 13.55 20.75 -7.30
CA ASN A 43 14.01 21.78 -8.25
C ASN A 43 15.13 21.32 -9.22
N GLN A 44 15.72 20.13 -9.03
CA GLN A 44 16.82 19.65 -9.90
C GLN A 44 16.38 18.84 -11.12
N ILE A 45 15.09 18.61 -11.31
CA ILE A 45 14.58 17.82 -12.46
C ILE A 45 14.38 18.68 -13.72
N GLU A 46 14.54 19.99 -13.65
CA GLU A 46 14.10 20.91 -14.72
C GLU A 46 15.03 21.03 -15.95
N GLU A 47 16.29 20.57 -15.97
CA GLU A 47 17.14 20.88 -17.13
C GLU A 47 18.14 19.81 -17.63
N GLN A 48 18.15 18.59 -17.12
CA GLN A 48 18.96 17.53 -17.74
C GLN A 48 18.11 16.28 -17.89
N SER A 49 18.18 15.62 -19.05
CA SER A 49 17.59 14.28 -19.27
C SER A 49 18.28 13.26 -18.37
N VAL A 50 17.91 13.28 -17.08
CA VAL A 50 18.44 12.29 -16.13
C VAL A 50 17.86 10.94 -16.48
N VAL A 51 18.72 10.03 -16.87
CA VAL A 51 18.36 8.64 -17.14
C VAL A 51 18.36 7.87 -15.81
N PHE A 52 17.23 7.30 -15.45
CA PHE A 52 17.11 6.45 -14.27
C PHE A 52 17.22 4.97 -14.64
N ASP A 53 17.83 4.15 -13.81
CA ASP A 53 17.77 2.69 -13.99
C ASP A 53 16.36 2.16 -13.73
N VAL A 54 15.64 2.73 -12.75
CA VAL A 54 14.31 2.28 -12.31
C VAL A 54 13.36 3.46 -12.13
N ALA A 55 12.10 3.28 -12.56
CA ALA A 55 11.00 4.13 -12.11
C ALA A 55 10.03 3.32 -11.23
N ILE A 56 9.64 3.90 -10.11
CA ILE A 56 8.63 3.34 -9.19
C ILE A 56 7.39 4.22 -9.27
N ILE A 57 6.23 3.64 -9.56
CA ILE A 57 4.95 4.35 -9.63
C ILE A 57 4.10 3.97 -8.44
N GLY A 58 3.98 4.88 -7.49
CA GLY A 58 3.30 4.72 -6.22
C GLY A 58 4.27 4.63 -5.04
N ALA A 59 4.06 5.49 -4.07
CA ALA A 59 4.87 5.60 -2.86
C ALA A 59 4.17 5.02 -1.61
N GLY A 60 3.40 3.95 -1.81
CA GLY A 60 2.89 3.12 -0.72
C GLY A 60 3.98 2.23 -0.12
N PHE A 61 3.59 1.31 0.76
CA PHE A 61 4.52 0.43 1.47
C PHE A 61 5.40 -0.40 0.53
N SER A 62 4.85 -0.88 -0.58
CA SER A 62 5.62 -1.66 -1.58
C SER A 62 6.61 -0.80 -2.36
N GLY A 63 6.17 0.39 -2.82
CA GLY A 63 7.05 1.30 -3.56
C GLY A 63 8.19 1.85 -2.70
N LEU A 64 7.91 2.25 -1.45
CA LEU A 64 8.95 2.72 -0.52
C LEU A 64 9.91 1.61 -0.12
N SER A 65 9.43 0.38 0.08
CA SER A 65 10.29 -0.78 0.35
C SER A 65 11.25 -1.06 -0.81
N ALA A 66 10.76 -0.98 -2.05
CA ALA A 66 11.61 -1.10 -3.23
C ALA A 66 12.64 0.05 -3.30
N ALA A 67 12.20 1.29 -3.04
CA ALA A 67 13.05 2.47 -3.11
C ALA A 67 14.22 2.42 -2.10
N VAL A 68 13.97 1.99 -0.85
CA VAL A 68 15.04 1.82 0.17
C VAL A 68 16.11 0.87 -0.34
N LEU A 69 15.74 -0.29 -0.89
CA LEU A 69 16.72 -1.28 -1.37
C LEU A 69 17.48 -0.78 -2.61
N LEU A 70 16.79 -0.16 -3.58
CA LEU A 70 17.45 0.42 -4.75
C LEU A 70 18.41 1.54 -4.37
N GLY A 71 18.04 2.37 -3.37
CA GLY A 71 18.93 3.37 -2.79
C GLY A 71 20.17 2.76 -2.18
N ARG A 72 20.04 1.69 -1.41
CA ARG A 72 21.18 0.92 -0.84
C ARG A 72 22.06 0.29 -1.92
N TYR A 73 21.49 -0.07 -3.06
CA TYR A 73 22.24 -0.58 -4.23
C TYR A 73 22.81 0.54 -5.11
N LEU A 74 22.67 1.80 -4.70
CA LEU A 74 23.14 2.99 -5.43
C LEU A 74 22.58 3.06 -6.86
N ARG A 75 21.34 2.62 -7.06
CA ARG A 75 20.68 2.66 -8.37
C ARG A 75 19.96 3.98 -8.56
N PRO A 76 20.28 4.73 -9.63
CA PRO A 76 19.50 5.91 -10.00
C PRO A 76 18.03 5.52 -10.17
N THR A 77 17.17 6.02 -9.28
CA THR A 77 15.76 5.66 -9.23
C THR A 77 14.90 6.90 -9.08
N VAL A 78 13.80 6.96 -9.84
CA VAL A 78 12.75 7.94 -9.63
C VAL A 78 11.53 7.26 -9.03
N ILE A 79 10.95 7.87 -7.99
CA ILE A 79 9.69 7.43 -7.39
C ILE A 79 8.62 8.49 -7.57
N PHE A 80 7.46 8.10 -8.07
CA PHE A 80 6.29 8.93 -8.25
C PHE A 80 5.31 8.71 -7.10
N ASP A 81 4.97 9.81 -6.42
CA ASP A 81 4.02 9.82 -5.31
C ASP A 81 2.75 10.58 -5.74
N GLY A 82 1.69 9.84 -5.98
CA GLY A 82 0.38 10.37 -6.36
C GLY A 82 -0.49 10.82 -5.17
N GLY A 83 0.03 10.76 -3.93
CA GLY A 83 -0.67 11.22 -2.74
C GLY A 83 -0.94 10.14 -1.68
N ASN A 84 -2.15 10.07 -1.15
CA ASN A 84 -2.49 9.26 0.02
C ASN A 84 -2.35 7.76 -0.21
N THR A 85 -1.84 7.06 0.80
CA THR A 85 -1.86 5.60 0.84
C THR A 85 -3.25 5.08 1.21
N ARG A 86 -3.56 3.82 0.84
CA ARG A 86 -4.85 3.16 1.09
C ARG A 86 -5.33 3.30 2.54
N ASN A 87 -4.42 3.12 3.50
CA ASN A 87 -4.73 3.17 4.94
C ASN A 87 -4.57 4.55 5.58
N SER A 88 -4.58 5.62 4.79
CA SER A 88 -4.35 6.99 5.30
C SER A 88 -5.42 7.47 6.29
N THR A 89 -6.62 6.89 6.26
CA THR A 89 -7.70 7.21 7.20
C THR A 89 -7.62 6.41 8.52
N SER A 90 -6.89 5.29 8.55
CA SER A 90 -6.73 4.46 9.73
C SER A 90 -5.91 5.19 10.81
N ARG A 91 -6.32 5.05 12.07
CA ARG A 91 -5.59 5.61 13.21
C ARG A 91 -4.43 4.73 13.64
N HIS A 92 -4.59 3.44 13.53
CA HIS A 92 -3.61 2.46 13.98
C HIS A 92 -3.29 1.46 12.88
N LEU A 93 -2.06 0.99 12.90
CA LEU A 93 -1.54 -0.05 12.06
C LEU A 93 -1.41 -1.31 12.92
N HIS A 94 -1.91 -2.42 12.39
CA HIS A 94 -1.87 -3.70 13.09
C HIS A 94 -1.20 -4.79 12.24
N GLY A 95 -0.67 -5.81 12.91
CA GLY A 95 -0.10 -6.97 12.25
C GLY A 95 1.26 -6.75 11.58
N TYR A 96 1.96 -5.63 11.88
CA TYR A 96 3.35 -5.42 11.40
C TYR A 96 4.31 -5.44 12.59
N LEU A 97 5.16 -6.45 12.67
CA LEU A 97 6.08 -6.66 13.77
C LEU A 97 6.96 -5.44 14.03
N GLY A 98 6.97 -4.96 15.27
CA GLY A 98 7.72 -3.77 15.70
C GLY A 98 6.99 -2.43 15.51
N PHE A 99 5.82 -2.43 14.82
CA PHE A 99 5.02 -1.23 14.56
C PHE A 99 3.55 -1.40 14.97
N GLU A 100 3.26 -2.37 15.81
CA GLU A 100 1.90 -2.60 16.34
C GLU A 100 1.38 -1.34 17.06
N ASN A 101 0.16 -0.92 16.73
CA ASN A 101 -0.49 0.31 17.23
C ASN A 101 0.17 1.64 16.79
N SER A 102 1.17 1.65 15.93
CA SER A 102 1.70 2.89 15.34
C SER A 102 0.67 3.51 14.40
N SER A 103 0.71 4.82 14.18
CA SER A 103 -0.12 5.41 13.14
C SER A 103 0.46 5.11 11.74
N PRO A 104 -0.39 4.86 10.73
CA PRO A 104 0.07 4.71 9.34
C PRO A 104 0.89 5.92 8.86
N GLN A 105 0.53 7.13 9.29
CA GLN A 105 1.22 8.36 8.94
C GLN A 105 2.64 8.40 9.52
N GLU A 106 2.82 8.03 10.79
CA GLU A 106 4.15 7.93 11.41
C GLU A 106 5.02 6.89 10.71
N PHE A 107 4.44 5.74 10.36
CA PHE A 107 5.15 4.71 9.62
C PHE A 107 5.61 5.21 8.24
N ILE A 108 4.72 5.84 7.46
CA ILE A 108 5.05 6.41 6.15
C ILE A 108 6.09 7.52 6.24
N GLN A 109 6.00 8.40 7.25
CA GLN A 109 7.02 9.44 7.49
C GLN A 109 8.39 8.82 7.77
N LYS A 110 8.43 7.77 8.60
CA LYS A 110 9.67 7.03 8.86
C LYS A 110 10.22 6.38 7.60
N ALA A 111 9.37 5.72 6.81
CA ALA A 111 9.76 5.10 5.55
C ALA A 111 10.31 6.13 4.54
N TRP A 112 9.69 7.31 4.44
CA TRP A 112 10.23 8.40 3.64
C TRP A 112 11.60 8.88 4.15
N SER A 113 11.77 9.03 5.46
CA SER A 113 13.08 9.39 6.04
C SER A 113 14.15 8.37 5.66
N ASP A 114 13.79 7.07 5.66
CA ASP A 114 14.71 6.00 5.26
C ASP A 114 15.05 6.04 3.75
N VAL A 115 14.12 6.45 2.89
CA VAL A 115 14.34 6.60 1.44
C VAL A 115 15.17 7.84 1.12
N LEU A 116 14.84 8.98 1.73
CA LEU A 116 15.44 10.29 1.39
C LEU A 116 16.91 10.43 1.82
N GLN A 117 17.45 9.50 2.60
CA GLN A 117 18.90 9.48 2.90
C GLN A 117 19.76 9.10 1.70
N TYR A 118 19.18 8.54 0.61
CA TYR A 118 19.91 8.08 -0.57
C TYR A 118 19.84 9.11 -1.70
N ASP A 119 20.97 9.71 -2.07
CA ASP A 119 21.07 10.69 -3.15
C ASP A 119 20.72 10.12 -4.54
N SER A 120 20.77 8.79 -4.70
CA SER A 120 20.38 8.10 -5.93
C SER A 120 18.86 8.04 -6.16
N ILE A 121 18.05 8.42 -5.17
CA ILE A 121 16.59 8.43 -5.25
C ILE A 121 16.10 9.86 -5.53
N LYS A 122 15.28 10.01 -6.58
CA LYS A 122 14.56 11.26 -6.89
C LYS A 122 13.07 11.05 -6.67
N VAL A 123 12.40 12.08 -6.16
CA VAL A 123 10.95 12.05 -5.85
C VAL A 123 10.22 13.00 -6.77
N VAL A 124 9.13 12.53 -7.36
CA VAL A 124 8.16 13.34 -8.12
C VAL A 124 6.80 13.20 -7.45
N LYS A 125 6.31 14.28 -6.84
CA LYS A 125 5.01 14.32 -6.16
C LYS A 125 3.88 14.59 -7.14
N GLU A 126 3.73 13.67 -8.08
CA GLU A 126 2.70 13.73 -9.11
C GLU A 126 2.23 12.31 -9.45
N LYS A 127 0.97 12.19 -9.88
CA LYS A 127 0.40 10.95 -10.36
C LYS A 127 0.84 10.71 -11.80
N VAL A 128 1.33 9.50 -12.11
CA VAL A 128 1.57 9.05 -13.48
C VAL A 128 0.24 8.63 -14.09
N ILE A 129 -0.07 9.16 -15.27
CA ILE A 129 -1.31 8.87 -16.00
C ILE A 129 -1.08 8.08 -17.28
N LYS A 130 0.15 8.07 -17.80
CA LYS A 130 0.49 7.38 -19.05
C LYS A 130 1.90 6.82 -19.00
N ILE A 131 2.07 5.65 -19.61
CA ILE A 131 3.37 5.00 -19.81
C ILE A 131 3.46 4.57 -21.26
N GLU A 132 4.57 4.89 -21.90
CA GLU A 132 4.90 4.46 -23.27
C GLU A 132 6.29 3.84 -23.31
N ARG A 133 6.50 2.92 -24.25
CA ARG A 133 7.85 2.45 -24.56
C ARG A 133 8.45 3.35 -25.61
N ASP A 134 9.69 3.77 -25.40
CA ASP A 134 10.43 4.47 -26.44
C ASP A 134 10.84 3.48 -27.53
N ALA A 135 10.09 3.51 -28.64
CA ALA A 135 10.32 2.64 -29.81
C ALA A 135 11.65 2.93 -30.52
N ASN A 136 12.26 4.10 -30.28
CA ASN A 136 13.52 4.51 -30.91
C ASN A 136 14.75 4.03 -30.15
N ASN A 137 14.56 3.45 -28.95
CA ASN A 137 15.66 3.04 -28.09
C ASN A 137 15.70 1.52 -27.92
N SER A 138 16.75 0.87 -28.47
CA SER A 138 16.96 -0.58 -28.36
C SER A 138 17.13 -1.07 -26.90
N ASN A 139 17.33 -0.17 -25.93
CA ASN A 139 17.57 -0.48 -24.53
C ASN A 139 16.32 -0.48 -23.65
N TYR A 140 15.11 -0.43 -24.22
CA TYR A 140 13.83 -0.48 -23.49
C TYR A 140 13.64 0.65 -22.48
N PHE A 141 13.61 1.88 -22.98
CA PHE A 141 13.22 3.00 -22.13
C PHE A 141 11.70 3.14 -22.03
N PHE A 142 11.25 3.60 -20.86
CA PHE A 142 9.87 3.97 -20.63
C PHE A 142 9.74 5.49 -20.52
N LEU A 143 8.72 6.03 -21.17
CA LEU A 143 8.32 7.43 -21.05
C LEU A 143 7.10 7.48 -20.15
N LEU A 144 7.22 8.19 -19.02
CA LEU A 144 6.14 8.36 -18.06
C LEU A 144 5.62 9.79 -18.14
N THR A 145 4.31 9.95 -18.31
CA THR A 145 3.66 11.26 -18.32
C THR A 145 2.85 11.42 -17.04
N THR A 146 3.09 12.50 -16.32
CA THR A 146 2.36 12.86 -15.11
C THR A 146 1.08 13.65 -15.43
N GLU A 147 0.22 13.84 -14.46
CA GLU A 147 -1.03 14.61 -14.61
C GLU A 147 -0.80 16.09 -14.99
N SER A 148 0.35 16.69 -14.63
CA SER A 148 0.75 18.03 -15.07
C SER A 148 1.26 18.06 -16.52
N GLY A 149 1.38 16.90 -17.18
CA GLY A 149 1.94 16.78 -18.52
C GLY A 149 3.47 16.68 -18.58
N LYS A 150 4.15 16.66 -17.42
CA LYS A 150 5.60 16.43 -17.35
C LYS A 150 5.94 15.04 -17.83
N VAL A 151 6.95 14.91 -18.70
CA VAL A 151 7.46 13.64 -19.19
C VAL A 151 8.79 13.32 -18.53
N VAL A 152 8.88 12.14 -17.95
CA VAL A 152 10.11 11.62 -17.33
C VAL A 152 10.52 10.36 -18.05
N THR A 153 11.78 10.30 -18.49
CA THR A 153 12.36 9.13 -19.14
C THR A 153 13.08 8.26 -18.14
N THR A 154 12.80 6.96 -18.15
CA THR A 154 13.53 5.98 -17.37
C THR A 154 14.38 5.09 -18.26
N ALA A 155 15.42 4.49 -17.67
CA ALA A 155 16.32 3.67 -18.47
C ALA A 155 15.74 2.29 -18.80
N LYS A 156 15.58 1.40 -17.82
CA LYS A 156 15.36 -0.01 -18.12
C LYS A 156 14.18 -0.66 -17.43
N TYR A 157 13.90 -0.31 -16.20
CA TYR A 157 12.97 -1.05 -15.32
C TYR A 157 11.88 -0.17 -14.78
N LEU A 158 10.71 -0.77 -14.65
CA LEU A 158 9.51 -0.15 -14.11
C LEU A 158 8.94 -1.01 -12.99
N ILE A 159 8.63 -0.39 -11.85
CA ILE A 159 7.86 -1.00 -10.76
C ILE A 159 6.53 -0.28 -10.65
N ILE A 160 5.43 -1.00 -10.89
CA ILE A 160 4.07 -0.48 -10.72
C ILE A 160 3.60 -0.89 -9.32
N ALA A 161 3.39 0.11 -8.45
CA ALA A 161 3.02 -0.03 -7.05
C ALA A 161 1.74 0.76 -6.73
N THR A 162 0.78 0.78 -7.68
CA THR A 162 -0.42 1.61 -7.65
C THR A 162 -1.53 1.07 -6.73
N GLY A 163 -1.46 -0.20 -6.35
CA GLY A 163 -2.34 -0.84 -5.37
C GLY A 163 -3.80 -0.91 -5.78
N ILE A 164 -4.69 -0.74 -4.80
CA ILE A 164 -6.15 -0.78 -4.95
C ILE A 164 -6.80 0.42 -4.28
N GLU A 165 -8.07 0.67 -4.60
CA GLU A 165 -8.92 1.68 -3.99
C GLU A 165 -10.21 1.04 -3.47
N ASP A 166 -10.46 1.15 -2.16
CA ASP A 166 -11.65 0.59 -1.51
C ASP A 166 -12.89 1.41 -1.82
N SER A 167 -14.01 0.73 -2.07
CA SER A 167 -15.32 1.37 -2.20
C SER A 167 -15.84 1.77 -0.82
N LYS A 168 -16.25 3.04 -0.68
CA LYS A 168 -16.80 3.58 0.57
C LYS A 168 -18.29 3.81 0.46
N PRO A 169 -19.05 3.67 1.55
CA PRO A 169 -20.48 3.93 1.53
C PRO A 169 -20.78 5.43 1.55
N ASN A 170 -21.82 5.83 0.85
CA ASN A 170 -22.35 7.19 0.94
C ASN A 170 -23.40 7.28 2.05
N ILE A 171 -22.94 7.37 3.30
CA ILE A 171 -23.76 7.38 4.51
C ILE A 171 -23.43 8.65 5.31
N GLU A 172 -24.45 9.34 5.84
CA GLU A 172 -24.25 10.52 6.68
C GLU A 172 -23.37 10.22 7.88
N ASN A 173 -22.35 11.03 8.11
CA ASN A 173 -21.32 10.91 9.15
C ASN A 173 -20.33 9.75 8.99
N PHE A 174 -20.31 8.98 7.88
CA PHE A 174 -19.39 7.87 7.69
C PHE A 174 -17.94 8.30 7.86
N ASP A 175 -17.53 9.41 7.26
CA ASP A 175 -16.14 9.90 7.31
C ASP A 175 -15.62 10.21 8.72
N MET A 176 -16.51 10.44 9.69
CA MET A 176 -16.12 10.62 11.10
C MET A 176 -15.62 9.34 11.75
N PHE A 177 -16.03 8.20 11.21
CA PHE A 177 -15.77 6.87 11.78
C PHE A 177 -14.83 6.04 10.90
N ASP A 178 -14.57 6.45 9.65
CA ASP A 178 -13.69 5.73 8.72
C ASP A 178 -12.27 5.64 9.27
N GLY A 179 -11.76 4.41 9.42
CA GLY A 179 -10.49 4.10 10.08
C GLY A 179 -10.48 4.29 11.61
N ASN A 180 -11.64 4.59 12.22
CA ASN A 180 -11.79 4.83 13.66
C ASN A 180 -13.18 4.45 14.18
N GLY A 181 -13.51 3.17 14.14
CA GLY A 181 -14.82 2.62 14.49
C GLY A 181 -15.55 2.02 13.29
N ALA A 182 -15.23 2.46 12.08
CA ALA A 182 -15.66 1.82 10.82
C ALA A 182 -14.44 1.35 10.04
N TRP A 183 -14.35 0.07 9.71
CA TRP A 183 -13.22 -0.58 9.05
C TRP A 183 -13.68 -1.53 7.95
N HIS A 184 -12.76 -1.96 7.09
CA HIS A 184 -13.05 -2.89 5.98
C HIS A 184 -12.23 -4.20 6.05
N CYS A 185 -11.18 -4.26 6.86
CA CYS A 185 -10.26 -5.40 6.90
C CYS A 185 -10.42 -6.18 8.22
N PRO A 186 -11.06 -7.37 8.22
CA PRO A 186 -11.23 -8.16 9.45
C PRO A 186 -9.91 -8.54 10.11
N HIS A 187 -8.93 -8.93 9.31
CA HIS A 187 -7.62 -9.34 9.80
C HIS A 187 -6.77 -8.19 10.33
N CYS A 188 -7.07 -6.94 9.92
CA CYS A 188 -6.38 -5.77 10.44
C CYS A 188 -6.99 -5.32 11.77
N ASP A 189 -8.32 -5.13 11.78
CA ASP A 189 -9.02 -4.45 12.86
C ASP A 189 -10.07 -5.34 13.56
N GLY A 190 -10.19 -6.62 13.18
CA GLY A 190 -11.19 -7.55 13.77
C GLY A 190 -11.06 -7.71 15.28
N PHE A 191 -9.83 -7.65 15.83
CA PHE A 191 -9.61 -7.67 17.27
C PHE A 191 -10.35 -6.55 18.00
N GLN A 192 -10.58 -5.41 17.34
CA GLN A 192 -11.30 -4.26 17.88
C GLN A 192 -12.80 -4.54 18.10
N THR A 193 -13.33 -5.64 17.52
CA THR A 193 -14.73 -6.06 17.69
C THR A 193 -14.94 -6.95 18.91
N THR A 194 -13.88 -7.31 19.64
CA THR A 194 -13.94 -8.27 20.75
C THR A 194 -15.03 -7.90 21.76
N ASN A 195 -16.03 -8.78 21.91
CA ASN A 195 -17.20 -8.62 22.79
C ASN A 195 -18.03 -7.35 22.53
N ARG A 196 -18.01 -6.80 21.31
CA ARG A 196 -18.77 -5.62 20.90
C ARG A 196 -19.93 -5.97 19.97
N LYS A 197 -20.91 -5.06 19.90
CA LYS A 197 -22.00 -5.12 18.91
C LYS A 197 -21.44 -4.71 17.55
N LEU A 198 -21.29 -5.68 16.67
CA LEU A 198 -20.73 -5.49 15.34
C LEU A 198 -21.85 -5.32 14.31
N ALA A 199 -21.82 -4.21 13.58
CA ALA A 199 -22.60 -4.02 12.38
C ALA A 199 -21.74 -4.29 11.14
N ILE A 200 -22.24 -5.06 10.21
CA ILE A 200 -21.58 -5.34 8.93
C ILE A 200 -22.43 -4.76 7.80
N LEU A 201 -21.80 -3.90 7.00
CA LEU A 201 -22.40 -3.25 5.84
C LEU A 201 -21.94 -3.90 4.55
N THR A 202 -22.85 -4.42 3.74
CA THR A 202 -22.51 -5.08 2.47
C THR A 202 -23.55 -4.81 1.37
N TYR A 203 -23.18 -5.11 0.11
CA TYR A 203 -24.11 -5.18 -1.02
C TYR A 203 -24.59 -6.60 -1.33
N GLY A 204 -24.29 -7.59 -0.49
CA GLY A 204 -24.95 -8.88 -0.46
C GLY A 204 -24.11 -10.09 -0.84
N LYS A 205 -23.32 -10.08 -1.91
CA LYS A 205 -22.51 -11.25 -2.28
C LYS A 205 -21.44 -11.52 -1.20
N ASN A 206 -21.30 -12.80 -0.79
CA ASN A 206 -20.37 -13.23 0.25
C ASN A 206 -20.63 -12.67 1.66
N THR A 207 -21.73 -11.99 1.89
CA THR A 207 -22.10 -11.34 3.16
C THR A 207 -21.93 -12.24 4.38
N ILE A 208 -22.53 -13.44 4.35
CA ILE A 208 -22.51 -14.35 5.49
C ILE A 208 -21.12 -14.99 5.65
N SER A 209 -20.39 -15.22 4.55
CA SER A 209 -19.00 -15.68 4.63
C SER A 209 -18.11 -14.64 5.30
N TYR A 210 -18.26 -13.37 4.95
CA TYR A 210 -17.54 -12.27 5.57
C TYR A 210 -17.92 -12.11 7.06
N ALA A 211 -19.21 -12.22 7.42
CA ALA A 211 -19.63 -12.16 8.82
C ALA A 211 -19.05 -13.29 9.68
N LYS A 212 -18.85 -14.48 9.11
CA LYS A 212 -18.24 -15.63 9.81
C LYS A 212 -16.82 -15.38 10.25
N GLU A 213 -16.07 -14.52 9.56
CA GLU A 213 -14.68 -14.17 9.92
C GLU A 213 -14.58 -13.53 11.30
N PHE A 214 -15.66 -12.88 11.77
CA PHE A 214 -15.68 -12.20 13.07
C PHE A 214 -16.06 -13.07 14.26
N LEU A 215 -16.54 -14.31 14.04
CA LEU A 215 -17.05 -15.18 15.12
C LEU A 215 -16.00 -15.53 16.17
N GLY A 216 -14.70 -15.40 15.85
CA GLY A 216 -13.61 -15.55 16.81
C GLY A 216 -13.48 -14.39 17.81
N TRP A 217 -14.11 -13.24 17.54
CA TRP A 217 -14.03 -12.04 18.38
C TRP A 217 -15.38 -11.65 19.00
N THR A 218 -16.48 -11.76 18.23
CA THR A 218 -17.82 -11.42 18.73
C THR A 218 -18.89 -12.33 18.12
N ILE A 219 -19.96 -12.54 18.88
CA ILE A 219 -21.17 -13.26 18.42
C ILE A 219 -22.35 -12.30 18.24
N ASP A 220 -22.23 -11.03 18.65
CA ASP A 220 -23.28 -10.02 18.53
C ASP A 220 -23.12 -9.28 17.18
N ILE A 221 -23.54 -9.97 16.12
CA ILE A 221 -23.36 -9.53 14.74
C ILE A 221 -24.72 -9.20 14.10
N THR A 222 -24.82 -8.00 13.53
CA THR A 222 -25.96 -7.59 12.68
C THR A 222 -25.43 -7.23 11.30
N VAL A 223 -25.93 -7.89 10.28
CA VAL A 223 -25.59 -7.63 8.88
C VAL A 223 -26.64 -6.77 8.23
N PHE A 224 -26.23 -5.67 7.60
CA PHE A 224 -27.07 -4.76 6.84
C PHE A 224 -26.76 -4.93 5.35
N ILE A 225 -27.75 -5.38 4.59
CA ILE A 225 -27.64 -5.59 3.14
C ILE A 225 -28.20 -4.38 2.43
N GLN A 226 -27.32 -3.59 1.82
CA GLN A 226 -27.70 -2.41 1.08
C GLN A 226 -28.26 -2.78 -0.30
N GLY A 227 -29.24 -2.02 -0.77
CA GLY A 227 -29.89 -2.25 -2.06
C GLY A 227 -30.80 -3.48 -2.08
N ASN A 228 -30.94 -4.08 -3.25
CA ASN A 228 -31.95 -5.13 -3.49
C ASN A 228 -31.38 -6.54 -3.61
N TYR A 229 -30.25 -6.84 -2.96
CA TYR A 229 -29.65 -8.17 -3.02
C TYR A 229 -30.50 -9.18 -2.23
N GLN A 230 -30.75 -10.35 -2.83
CA GLN A 230 -31.46 -11.45 -2.18
C GLN A 230 -30.49 -12.52 -1.70
N LEU A 231 -30.45 -12.75 -0.39
CA LEU A 231 -29.69 -13.85 0.18
C LEU A 231 -30.26 -15.22 -0.25
N THR A 232 -29.36 -16.18 -0.44
CA THR A 232 -29.78 -17.58 -0.68
C THR A 232 -30.37 -18.22 0.58
N ASP A 233 -31.15 -19.28 0.39
CA ASP A 233 -31.66 -20.09 1.53
C ASP A 233 -30.52 -20.63 2.40
N LYS A 234 -29.38 -20.96 1.80
CA LYS A 234 -28.19 -21.39 2.51
C LYS A 234 -27.65 -20.27 3.40
N ASP A 235 -27.54 -19.04 2.88
CA ASP A 235 -27.04 -17.90 3.66
C ASP A 235 -27.96 -17.61 4.86
N ARG A 236 -29.28 -17.66 4.65
CA ARG A 236 -30.28 -17.45 5.72
C ARG A 236 -30.20 -18.54 6.80
N ASN A 237 -30.03 -19.82 6.41
CA ASN A 237 -29.89 -20.93 7.34
C ASN A 237 -28.57 -20.85 8.12
N ASP A 238 -27.49 -20.48 7.46
CA ASP A 238 -26.17 -20.27 8.09
C ASP A 238 -26.25 -19.14 9.12
N ALA A 239 -26.81 -17.98 8.74
CA ALA A 239 -26.98 -16.85 9.64
C ALA A 239 -27.82 -17.20 10.87
N LYS A 240 -28.95 -17.88 10.65
CA LYS A 240 -29.84 -18.36 11.74
C LYS A 240 -29.11 -19.31 12.70
N THR A 241 -28.35 -20.25 12.17
CA THR A 241 -27.60 -21.22 12.97
C THR A 241 -26.51 -20.56 13.80
N LEU A 242 -25.90 -19.50 13.27
CA LEU A 242 -24.80 -18.76 13.92
C LEU A 242 -25.26 -17.57 14.76
N GLY A 243 -26.59 -17.32 14.84
CA GLY A 243 -27.15 -16.21 15.61
C GLY A 243 -26.89 -14.83 14.98
N ILE A 244 -26.51 -14.76 13.71
CA ILE A 244 -26.28 -13.51 12.98
C ILE A 244 -27.63 -12.90 12.59
N ARG A 245 -27.87 -11.65 13.00
CA ARG A 245 -29.06 -10.90 12.62
C ARG A 245 -28.89 -10.33 11.21
N ILE A 246 -29.96 -10.31 10.43
CA ILE A 246 -29.98 -9.78 9.07
C ILE A 246 -30.99 -8.65 8.98
N VAL A 247 -30.58 -7.52 8.41
CA VAL A 247 -31.42 -6.40 8.02
C VAL A 247 -31.35 -6.26 6.51
N GLU A 248 -32.48 -6.40 5.84
CA GLU A 248 -32.65 -6.33 4.38
C GLU A 248 -33.70 -5.30 4.02
N ASN A 249 -33.63 -4.78 2.81
CA ASN A 249 -34.57 -3.80 2.25
C ASN A 249 -34.72 -2.52 3.09
N ASP A 250 -33.71 -2.16 3.84
CA ASP A 250 -33.71 -1.00 4.71
C ASP A 250 -32.27 -0.45 4.81
N ASP A 251 -31.93 0.43 3.88
CA ASP A 251 -30.57 0.93 3.73
C ASP A 251 -30.16 1.82 4.91
N ILE A 252 -28.91 1.70 5.33
CA ILE A 252 -28.33 2.61 6.31
C ILE A 252 -28.16 3.99 5.68
N ILE A 253 -28.69 5.01 6.34
CA ILE A 253 -28.60 6.40 5.89
C ILE A 253 -27.70 7.26 6.79
N LYS A 254 -27.50 6.85 8.05
CA LYS A 254 -26.74 7.65 9.01
C LYS A 254 -26.11 6.80 10.09
N ILE A 255 -24.89 7.22 10.52
CA ILE A 255 -24.21 6.71 11.70
C ILE A 255 -24.28 7.79 12.80
N SER A 256 -24.63 7.39 14.01
CA SER A 256 -24.66 8.25 15.21
C SER A 256 -23.63 7.78 16.23
N GLY A 257 -22.94 8.73 16.84
CA GLY A 257 -21.92 8.47 17.86
C GLY A 257 -21.04 9.68 18.13
N ALA A 258 -19.97 9.48 18.87
CA ALA A 258 -19.04 10.53 19.26
C ALA A 258 -17.86 10.65 18.30
N LYS A 259 -17.28 11.85 18.18
CA LYS A 259 -16.13 12.16 17.32
C LYS A 259 -14.84 11.37 17.63
N ASN A 260 -14.78 10.71 18.79
CA ASN A 260 -13.66 9.85 19.15
C ASN A 260 -13.70 8.45 18.48
N GLY A 261 -14.66 8.20 17.60
CA GLY A 261 -14.85 6.93 16.92
C GLY A 261 -15.81 5.96 17.64
N HIS A 262 -16.42 6.38 18.73
CA HIS A 262 -17.44 5.59 19.40
C HIS A 262 -18.76 5.67 18.66
N ILE A 263 -19.15 4.57 18.03
CA ILE A 263 -20.45 4.42 17.37
C ILE A 263 -21.48 4.01 18.43
N GLU A 264 -22.66 4.58 18.37
CA GLU A 264 -23.77 4.27 19.26
C GLU A 264 -24.92 3.61 18.52
N LYS A 265 -25.25 4.14 17.33
CA LYS A 265 -26.42 3.69 16.56
C LYS A 265 -26.19 3.79 15.06
N ILE A 266 -26.84 2.88 14.39
CA ILE A 266 -27.05 2.90 12.94
C ILE A 266 -28.52 3.24 12.70
N ILE A 267 -28.80 4.20 11.80
CA ILE A 267 -30.13 4.66 11.44
C ILE A 267 -30.40 4.27 10.01
N CYS A 268 -31.51 3.56 9.80
CA CYS A 268 -31.95 3.08 8.51
C CYS A 268 -33.04 3.99 7.88
N GLN A 269 -33.33 3.77 6.61
CA GLN A 269 -34.21 4.61 5.81
C GLN A 269 -35.68 4.60 6.31
N ASP A 270 -36.12 3.48 6.88
CA ASP A 270 -37.50 3.37 7.48
C ASP A 270 -37.60 4.06 8.85
N GLY A 271 -36.52 4.69 9.34
CA GLY A 271 -36.45 5.37 10.64
C GLY A 271 -36.08 4.46 11.81
N LYS A 272 -35.91 3.15 11.59
CA LYS A 272 -35.42 2.26 12.66
C LYS A 272 -33.98 2.58 13.00
N SER A 273 -33.62 2.32 14.24
CA SER A 273 -32.24 2.44 14.73
C SER A 273 -31.79 1.15 15.40
N TYR A 274 -30.53 0.83 15.19
CA TYR A 274 -29.87 -0.36 15.73
C TYR A 274 -28.65 0.06 16.54
N ASP A 275 -28.49 -0.49 17.74
CA ASP A 275 -27.28 -0.27 18.52
C ASP A 275 -26.09 -0.96 17.85
N ALA A 276 -24.97 -0.28 17.75
CA ALA A 276 -23.72 -0.81 17.26
C ALA A 276 -22.56 -0.09 17.96
N ASP A 277 -21.52 -0.81 18.31
CA ASP A 277 -20.28 -0.27 18.88
C ASP A 277 -19.23 -0.02 17.79
N VAL A 278 -19.26 -0.83 16.74
CA VAL A 278 -18.31 -0.81 15.60
C VAL A 278 -19.00 -1.22 14.31
N ILE A 279 -18.45 -0.76 13.18
CA ILE A 279 -18.92 -1.11 11.84
C ILE A 279 -17.78 -1.73 11.05
N PHE A 280 -18.08 -2.80 10.32
CA PHE A 280 -17.26 -3.27 9.21
C PHE A 280 -18.02 -3.16 7.90
N TYR A 281 -17.35 -2.69 6.85
CA TYR A 281 -17.98 -2.60 5.52
C TYR A 281 -17.22 -3.44 4.51
N TYR A 282 -17.98 -4.13 3.66
CA TYR A 282 -17.47 -4.95 2.57
C TYR A 282 -18.18 -4.57 1.28
N LEU A 283 -17.69 -3.53 0.61
CA LEU A 283 -18.31 -2.92 -0.57
C LEU A 283 -17.49 -3.15 -1.85
N GLY A 284 -16.40 -3.93 -1.73
CA GLY A 284 -15.47 -4.18 -2.82
C GLY A 284 -14.38 -3.10 -2.93
N TYR A 285 -13.54 -3.29 -3.94
CA TYR A 285 -12.43 -2.39 -4.28
C TYR A 285 -12.18 -2.38 -5.79
N THR A 286 -11.41 -1.42 -6.25
CA THR A 286 -10.95 -1.33 -7.63
C THR A 286 -9.43 -1.50 -7.68
N VAL A 287 -8.95 -2.50 -8.44
CA VAL A 287 -7.52 -2.69 -8.68
C VAL A 287 -7.02 -1.58 -9.62
N GLN A 288 -5.99 -0.83 -9.20
CA GLN A 288 -5.45 0.32 -9.95
C GLN A 288 -4.49 -0.14 -11.05
N ASN A 289 -4.98 -0.99 -11.95
CA ASN A 289 -4.21 -1.71 -12.97
C ASN A 289 -4.15 -1.03 -14.35
N GLN A 290 -4.64 0.22 -14.47
CA GLN A 290 -4.74 0.93 -15.76
C GLN A 290 -3.39 1.07 -16.45
N LEU A 291 -2.32 1.39 -15.71
CA LEU A 291 -0.97 1.52 -16.25
C LEU A 291 -0.38 0.18 -16.68
N ALA A 292 -0.66 -0.89 -15.94
CA ALA A 292 -0.27 -2.25 -16.33
C ALA A 292 -0.97 -2.69 -17.62
N LYS A 293 -2.27 -2.38 -17.77
CA LYS A 293 -3.03 -2.62 -19.00
C LYS A 293 -2.47 -1.86 -20.20
N GLN A 294 -2.09 -0.59 -20.04
CA GLN A 294 -1.47 0.21 -21.10
C GLN A 294 -0.21 -0.46 -21.65
N LEU A 295 0.56 -1.13 -20.80
CA LEU A 295 1.77 -1.86 -21.18
C LEU A 295 1.51 -3.26 -21.73
N GLY A 296 0.27 -3.78 -21.65
CA GLY A 296 -0.09 -5.12 -22.07
C GLY A 296 0.26 -6.22 -21.07
N CYS A 297 0.35 -5.90 -19.79
CA CYS A 297 0.51 -6.91 -18.74
C CYS A 297 -0.74 -7.79 -18.65
N GLU A 298 -0.55 -9.11 -18.50
CA GLU A 298 -1.65 -10.03 -18.23
C GLU A 298 -2.21 -9.81 -16.82
N LEU A 299 -3.53 -9.97 -16.72
CA LEU A 299 -4.27 -9.92 -15.45
C LEU A 299 -4.92 -11.29 -15.18
N ASP A 300 -5.21 -11.55 -13.92
CA ASP A 300 -6.07 -12.66 -13.52
C ASP A 300 -7.57 -12.32 -13.65
N GLU A 301 -8.42 -13.23 -13.18
CA GLU A 301 -9.88 -13.10 -13.27
C GLU A 301 -10.42 -11.98 -12.37
N GLU A 302 -9.73 -11.67 -11.27
CA GLU A 302 -10.07 -10.60 -10.34
C GLU A 302 -9.50 -9.24 -10.76
N GLY A 303 -8.61 -9.21 -11.74
CA GLY A 303 -7.98 -8.00 -12.29
C GLY A 303 -6.63 -7.66 -11.66
N PHE A 304 -6.05 -8.54 -10.85
CA PHE A 304 -4.68 -8.39 -10.36
C PHE A 304 -3.66 -8.65 -11.47
N VAL A 305 -2.53 -7.97 -11.40
CA VAL A 305 -1.46 -8.15 -12.39
C VAL A 305 -0.73 -9.47 -12.12
N LYS A 306 -0.69 -10.36 -13.13
CA LYS A 306 0.05 -11.61 -13.02
C LYS A 306 1.55 -11.36 -12.96
N VAL A 307 2.18 -11.92 -11.93
CA VAL A 307 3.63 -11.81 -11.70
C VAL A 307 4.27 -13.17 -11.45
N SER A 308 5.57 -13.25 -11.70
CA SER A 308 6.41 -14.37 -11.31
C SER A 308 6.79 -14.29 -9.82
N SER A 309 7.47 -15.29 -9.30
CA SER A 309 8.04 -15.25 -7.94
C SER A 309 9.06 -14.14 -7.70
N SER A 310 9.57 -13.52 -8.77
CA SER A 310 10.45 -12.35 -8.73
C SER A 310 9.71 -11.02 -8.91
N GLN A 311 8.38 -11.01 -8.85
CA GLN A 311 7.50 -9.87 -9.08
C GLN A 311 7.53 -9.29 -10.51
N GLN A 312 8.14 -10.00 -11.46
CA GLN A 312 8.13 -9.59 -12.86
C GLN A 312 6.80 -9.95 -13.52
N THR A 313 6.21 -9.00 -14.24
CA THR A 313 4.98 -9.22 -15.02
C THR A 313 5.27 -10.03 -16.29
N THR A 314 4.26 -10.32 -17.08
CA THR A 314 4.42 -10.92 -18.43
C THR A 314 5.14 -9.99 -19.43
N VAL A 315 5.31 -8.73 -19.05
CA VAL A 315 5.99 -7.72 -19.87
C VAL A 315 7.42 -7.53 -19.38
N ARG A 316 8.40 -7.74 -20.27
CA ARG A 316 9.81 -7.64 -19.93
C ARG A 316 10.16 -6.28 -19.30
N ASN A 317 10.95 -6.31 -18.20
CA ASN A 317 11.42 -5.15 -17.46
C ASN A 317 10.32 -4.37 -16.71
N VAL A 318 9.11 -4.93 -16.62
CA VAL A 318 8.00 -4.39 -15.85
C VAL A 318 7.68 -5.31 -14.68
N TYR A 319 7.61 -4.74 -13.48
CA TYR A 319 7.32 -5.40 -12.21
C TYR A 319 6.03 -4.81 -11.63
N ALA A 320 5.24 -5.63 -10.96
CA ALA A 320 4.07 -5.18 -10.20
C ALA A 320 4.19 -5.66 -8.76
N VAL A 321 3.83 -4.81 -7.80
CA VAL A 321 4.04 -5.08 -6.38
C VAL A 321 2.91 -4.52 -5.50
N GLY A 322 2.76 -5.09 -4.32
CA GLY A 322 1.76 -4.70 -3.33
C GLY A 322 0.37 -5.17 -3.70
N ASP A 323 -0.66 -4.43 -3.25
CA ASP A 323 -2.06 -4.80 -3.47
C ASP A 323 -2.47 -4.85 -4.96
N LEU A 324 -1.55 -4.56 -5.88
CA LEU A 324 -1.77 -4.62 -7.32
C LEU A 324 -1.71 -6.05 -7.89
N ASP A 325 -0.99 -6.96 -7.23
CA ASP A 325 -0.68 -8.31 -7.74
C ASP A 325 -1.25 -9.46 -6.88
N THR A 326 -1.99 -9.14 -5.81
CA THR A 326 -2.53 -10.15 -4.89
C THR A 326 -3.76 -9.65 -4.14
N ASP A 327 -4.62 -10.58 -3.73
CA ASP A 327 -5.75 -10.37 -2.82
C ASP A 327 -5.32 -10.24 -1.34
N ARG A 328 -4.04 -10.45 -1.04
CA ARG A 328 -3.49 -10.36 0.32
C ARG A 328 -3.04 -8.94 0.65
N HIS A 329 -3.99 -8.08 0.94
CA HIS A 329 -3.80 -6.65 1.14
C HIS A 329 -3.24 -6.30 2.54
N TYR A 330 -2.04 -6.80 2.86
CA TYR A 330 -1.35 -6.53 4.12
C TYR A 330 -0.07 -5.76 3.90
N ILE A 331 0.24 -4.83 4.80
CA ILE A 331 1.45 -4.02 4.73
C ILE A 331 2.71 -4.87 4.63
N VAL A 332 2.76 -5.99 5.39
CA VAL A 332 3.92 -6.90 5.38
C VAL A 332 4.12 -7.56 4.03
N PHE A 333 3.05 -7.98 3.35
CA PHE A 333 3.12 -8.55 2.00
C PHE A 333 3.50 -7.48 0.97
N ALA A 334 2.90 -6.29 1.07
CA ALA A 334 3.24 -5.18 0.21
C ALA A 334 4.72 -4.79 0.32
N ALA A 335 5.26 -4.68 1.54
CA ALA A 335 6.67 -4.37 1.76
C ALA A 335 7.58 -5.48 1.23
N ALA A 336 7.22 -6.76 1.44
CA ALA A 336 7.99 -7.91 0.96
C ALA A 336 8.03 -7.97 -0.58
N SER A 337 6.89 -7.78 -1.28
CA SER A 337 6.85 -7.80 -2.74
C SER A 337 7.70 -6.67 -3.35
N GLY A 338 7.65 -5.46 -2.77
CA GLY A 338 8.52 -4.36 -3.18
C GLY A 338 10.02 -4.69 -3.02
N ALA A 339 10.40 -5.32 -1.92
CA ALA A 339 11.76 -5.77 -1.68
C ALA A 339 12.20 -6.83 -2.71
N VAL A 340 11.35 -7.82 -3.00
CA VAL A 340 11.62 -8.87 -4.00
C VAL A 340 11.85 -8.26 -5.38
N ALA A 341 11.02 -7.33 -5.82
CA ALA A 341 11.19 -6.66 -7.11
C ALA A 341 12.53 -5.90 -7.18
N ALA A 342 12.88 -5.14 -6.15
CA ALA A 342 14.13 -4.38 -6.10
C ALA A 342 15.36 -5.29 -6.17
N ILE A 343 15.38 -6.40 -5.42
CA ILE A 343 16.44 -7.40 -5.45
C ILE A 343 16.57 -8.01 -6.85
N SER A 344 15.44 -8.43 -7.44
CA SER A 344 15.41 -9.06 -8.76
C SER A 344 15.94 -8.11 -9.85
N ILE A 345 15.56 -6.83 -9.79
CA ILE A 345 16.06 -5.80 -10.72
C ILE A 345 17.56 -5.59 -10.55
N TYR A 346 18.04 -5.50 -9.30
CA TYR A 346 19.47 -5.33 -9.03
C TYR A 346 20.31 -6.50 -9.57
N GLU A 347 19.86 -7.73 -9.35
CA GLU A 347 20.51 -8.93 -9.88
C GLU A 347 20.59 -8.92 -11.41
N GLN A 348 19.53 -8.46 -12.08
CA GLN A 348 19.52 -8.35 -13.54
C GLN A 348 20.46 -7.25 -14.04
N LEU A 349 20.44 -6.07 -13.40
CA LEU A 349 21.39 -4.99 -13.70
C LEU A 349 22.86 -5.42 -13.54
N LEU A 350 23.13 -6.21 -12.49
CA LEU A 350 24.48 -6.74 -12.26
C LEU A 350 24.89 -7.75 -13.35
N LYS A 351 23.99 -8.67 -13.72
CA LYS A 351 24.22 -9.62 -14.83
C LYS A 351 24.52 -8.90 -16.14
N ASP A 352 23.74 -7.88 -16.47
CA ASP A 352 23.93 -7.08 -17.68
C ASP A 352 25.29 -6.34 -17.66
N ALA A 353 25.67 -5.77 -16.51
CA ALA A 353 26.95 -5.08 -16.37
C ALA A 353 28.14 -6.03 -16.53
N ILE A 354 28.08 -7.24 -15.93
CA ILE A 354 29.12 -8.27 -16.05
C ILE A 354 29.24 -8.73 -17.51
N LYS A 355 28.10 -9.03 -18.16
CA LYS A 355 28.11 -9.43 -19.57
C LYS A 355 28.77 -8.38 -20.47
N ASN A 356 28.36 -7.12 -20.34
CA ASN A 356 28.95 -6.01 -21.09
C ASN A 356 30.44 -5.78 -20.83
N ALA A 357 30.92 -6.08 -19.62
CA ALA A 357 32.34 -6.00 -19.29
C ALA A 357 33.14 -7.13 -19.96
N ILE A 358 32.60 -8.36 -20.01
CA ILE A 358 33.25 -9.52 -20.65
C ILE A 358 33.31 -9.34 -22.19
N GLU A 359 32.24 -8.82 -22.81
CA GLU A 359 32.17 -8.60 -24.26
C GLU A 359 33.13 -7.50 -24.77
N LYS A 360 33.70 -6.68 -23.88
CA LYS A 360 34.67 -5.63 -24.20
C LYS A 360 36.15 -6.09 -24.09
N ILE A 361 36.38 -7.32 -23.61
CA ILE A 361 37.70 -7.96 -23.53
C ILE A 361 37.94 -8.84 -24.74
#